data_b655af4a706565bdf0b081bfc32fd9d9
#
_entry.id   b655af4a706565bdf0b081bfc32fd9d9
#
_cell.length_a   1.000
_cell.length_b   1.000
_cell.length_c   1.000
_cell.angle_alpha   90.00
_cell.angle_beta   90.00
_cell.angle_gamma   90.00
#
_symmetry.space_group_name_H-M   'P 1'
#
loop_
_entity.id
_entity.type
_entity.pdbx_description
1 polymer ?
#
loop_
_entity_poly.entity_id
_entity_poly.type
_entity_poly.pdbx_seq_one_letter_code
_entity_poly.pdbx_strand_id
1 'polypeptide(L)'
;MAVSAEVSAFLEDLGENLAAIEQALTHLEEAPQSTEHLHEVFRAAHTIKGNASMMNLSNLVALGHAVETALQEVLAGSAVTTRDSLALFAECRAAMQAIGNSLRRGEDPAAIEIRSLTDRIQILLLEPQQRTAGDVAAETLRELTITLHISRSELAPSVRAFLAETRLAEFGTILRKEPGDDALESPQFAASDRQLLFVLKLRLTRPRYGKI
;
A
#
# COMPACT_ATOMS: atom_id res chain seq x y z
N MET A 1 33.53 -6.29 -18.86
CA MET A 1 33.83 -6.76 -17.46
C MET A 1 32.83 -7.86 -17.13
N ALA A 2 33.26 -8.95 -16.49
CA ALA A 2 32.32 -9.98 -16.05
C ALA A 2 31.45 -9.41 -14.91
N VAL A 3 30.16 -9.58 -15.01
CA VAL A 3 29.19 -9.23 -13.96
C VAL A 3 29.46 -10.15 -12.75
N SER A 4 29.47 -9.63 -11.51
CA SER A 4 29.70 -10.48 -10.34
C SER A 4 28.59 -11.54 -10.22
N ALA A 5 28.89 -12.65 -9.52
CA ALA A 5 27.92 -13.72 -9.30
C ALA A 5 26.66 -13.20 -8.57
N GLU A 6 26.84 -12.27 -7.61
CA GLU A 6 25.75 -11.64 -6.87
C GLU A 6 24.82 -10.80 -7.78
N VAL A 7 25.42 -10.00 -8.67
CA VAL A 7 24.66 -9.22 -9.65
C VAL A 7 23.94 -10.13 -10.63
N SER A 8 24.57 -11.25 -11.04
CA SER A 8 23.95 -12.22 -11.96
C SER A 8 22.72 -12.86 -11.32
N ALA A 9 22.81 -13.32 -10.06
CA ALA A 9 21.69 -13.88 -9.32
C ALA A 9 20.57 -12.87 -9.14
N PHE A 10 20.91 -11.63 -8.77
CA PHE A 10 19.92 -10.54 -8.66
C PHE A 10 19.19 -10.28 -9.99
N LEU A 11 19.90 -10.27 -11.12
CA LEU A 11 19.30 -10.05 -12.44
C LEU A 11 18.39 -11.19 -12.90
N GLU A 12 18.70 -12.41 -12.47
CA GLU A 12 17.84 -13.59 -12.69
C GLU A 12 16.53 -13.47 -11.90
N ASP A 13 16.63 -13.24 -10.59
CA ASP A 13 15.47 -13.01 -9.71
C ASP A 13 14.60 -11.82 -10.18
N LEU A 14 15.23 -10.73 -10.60
CA LEU A 14 14.54 -9.56 -11.16
C LEU A 14 13.76 -9.96 -12.41
N GLY A 15 14.38 -10.74 -13.32
CA GLY A 15 13.74 -11.18 -14.56
C GLY A 15 12.51 -12.05 -14.29
N GLU A 16 12.57 -12.98 -13.34
CA GLU A 16 11.45 -13.84 -12.95
C GLU A 16 10.28 -13.02 -12.38
N ASN A 17 10.58 -12.10 -11.47
CA ASN A 17 9.54 -11.24 -10.88
C ASN A 17 8.90 -10.30 -11.91
N LEU A 18 9.69 -9.75 -12.85
CA LEU A 18 9.16 -8.91 -13.93
C LEU A 18 8.28 -9.71 -14.92
N ALA A 19 8.60 -10.98 -15.17
CA ALA A 19 7.77 -11.87 -15.97
C ALA A 19 6.44 -12.19 -15.24
N ALA A 20 6.48 -12.42 -13.94
CA ALA A 20 5.27 -12.61 -13.13
C ALA A 20 4.36 -11.38 -13.16
N ILE A 21 4.94 -10.16 -13.03
CA ILE A 21 4.17 -8.92 -13.17
C ILE A 21 3.52 -8.82 -14.56
N GLU A 22 4.25 -9.12 -15.62
CA GLU A 22 3.73 -9.05 -17.00
C GLU A 22 2.53 -9.99 -17.20
N GLN A 23 2.64 -11.24 -16.74
CA GLN A 23 1.56 -12.21 -16.83
C GLN A 23 0.33 -11.77 -16.04
N ALA A 24 0.52 -11.32 -14.80
CA ALA A 24 -0.57 -10.85 -13.96
C ALA A 24 -1.26 -9.60 -14.55
N LEU A 25 -0.50 -8.64 -15.10
CA LEU A 25 -1.05 -7.46 -15.78
C LEU A 25 -1.89 -7.85 -17.01
N THR A 26 -1.45 -8.85 -17.79
CA THR A 26 -2.23 -9.34 -18.93
C THR A 26 -3.59 -9.90 -18.49
N HIS A 27 -3.63 -10.65 -17.40
CA HIS A 27 -4.91 -11.14 -16.86
C HIS A 27 -5.78 -10.01 -16.28
N LEU A 28 -5.15 -8.98 -15.69
CA LEU A 28 -5.87 -7.81 -15.18
C LEU A 28 -6.48 -6.94 -16.30
N GLU A 29 -5.99 -7.01 -17.53
CA GLU A 29 -6.67 -6.36 -18.66
C GLU A 29 -8.06 -6.94 -18.92
N GLU A 30 -8.25 -8.25 -18.72
CA GLU A 30 -9.53 -8.93 -18.87
C GLU A 30 -10.38 -8.85 -17.59
N ALA A 31 -9.74 -8.92 -16.42
CA ALA A 31 -10.37 -8.92 -15.10
C ALA A 31 -9.71 -7.92 -14.15
N PRO A 32 -9.93 -6.58 -14.29
CA PRO A 32 -9.18 -5.54 -13.59
C PRO A 32 -9.30 -5.56 -12.07
N GLN A 33 -10.29 -6.24 -11.52
CA GLN A 33 -10.53 -6.37 -10.08
C GLN A 33 -10.18 -7.76 -9.53
N SER A 34 -9.46 -8.59 -10.29
CA SER A 34 -9.00 -9.90 -9.83
C SER A 34 -8.01 -9.74 -8.67
N THR A 35 -8.45 -10.02 -7.46
CA THR A 35 -7.61 -9.93 -6.25
C THR A 35 -6.42 -10.88 -6.30
N GLU A 36 -6.55 -12.02 -6.98
CA GLU A 36 -5.49 -13.00 -7.17
C GLU A 36 -4.31 -12.39 -7.94
N HIS A 37 -4.59 -11.82 -9.12
CA HIS A 37 -3.55 -11.23 -9.97
C HIS A 37 -3.01 -9.89 -9.41
N LEU A 38 -3.85 -9.12 -8.70
CA LEU A 38 -3.37 -7.94 -7.94
C LEU A 38 -2.36 -8.34 -6.85
N HIS A 39 -2.62 -9.43 -6.14
CA HIS A 39 -1.67 -9.98 -5.16
C HIS A 39 -0.40 -10.53 -5.80
N GLU A 40 -0.46 -11.06 -7.02
CA GLU A 40 0.72 -11.50 -7.76
C GLU A 40 1.64 -10.33 -8.09
N VAL A 41 1.09 -9.23 -8.65
CA VAL A 41 1.86 -8.01 -8.91
C VAL A 41 2.43 -7.43 -7.62
N PHE A 42 1.64 -7.40 -6.55
CA PHE A 42 2.07 -6.92 -5.24
C PHE A 42 3.27 -7.70 -4.70
N ARG A 43 3.18 -9.05 -4.68
CA ARG A 43 4.27 -9.90 -4.17
C ARG A 43 5.55 -9.75 -4.99
N ALA A 44 5.42 -9.70 -6.32
CA ALA A 44 6.57 -9.52 -7.19
C ALA A 44 7.23 -8.15 -6.99
N ALA A 45 6.46 -7.06 -6.89
CA ALA A 45 6.98 -5.72 -6.61
C ALA A 45 7.67 -5.65 -5.23
N HIS A 46 7.08 -6.30 -4.22
CA HIS A 46 7.66 -6.40 -2.87
C HIS A 46 9.01 -7.13 -2.89
N THR A 47 9.09 -8.24 -3.60
CA THR A 47 10.34 -9.01 -3.75
C THR A 47 11.41 -8.20 -4.46
N ILE A 48 11.06 -7.53 -5.58
CA ILE A 48 11.97 -6.64 -6.31
C ILE A 48 12.51 -5.54 -5.38
N LYS A 49 11.62 -4.87 -4.63
CA LYS A 49 12.01 -3.82 -3.67
C LYS A 49 13.00 -4.34 -2.62
N GLY A 50 12.74 -5.51 -2.05
CA GLY A 50 13.59 -6.13 -1.04
C GLY A 50 14.98 -6.46 -1.58
N ASN A 51 15.05 -7.15 -2.73
CA ASN A 51 16.31 -7.52 -3.38
C ASN A 51 17.10 -6.30 -3.86
N ALA A 52 16.42 -5.28 -4.40
CA ALA A 52 17.02 -4.02 -4.82
C ALA A 52 17.63 -3.24 -3.64
N SER A 53 17.02 -3.31 -2.46
CA SER A 53 17.55 -2.69 -1.24
C SER A 53 18.90 -3.30 -0.84
N MET A 54 19.07 -4.62 -0.94
CA MET A 54 20.33 -5.30 -0.66
C MET A 54 21.42 -4.91 -1.67
N MET A 55 21.04 -4.59 -2.89
CA MET A 55 21.94 -4.17 -3.97
C MET A 55 22.17 -2.65 -4.01
N ASN A 56 21.61 -1.88 -3.07
CA ASN A 56 21.65 -0.40 -3.03
C ASN A 56 21.15 0.29 -4.30
N LEU A 57 20.16 -0.29 -4.98
CA LEU A 57 19.53 0.25 -6.18
C LEU A 57 18.33 1.15 -5.82
N SER A 58 18.61 2.37 -5.37
CA SER A 58 17.63 3.28 -4.78
C SER A 58 16.44 3.61 -5.68
N ASN A 59 16.66 3.77 -7.00
CA ASN A 59 15.59 4.03 -7.97
C ASN A 59 14.67 2.81 -8.13
N LEU A 60 15.21 1.60 -8.13
CA LEU A 60 14.41 0.37 -8.21
C LEU A 60 13.62 0.14 -6.91
N VAL A 61 14.21 0.46 -5.74
CA VAL A 61 13.53 0.46 -4.43
C VAL A 61 12.35 1.44 -4.44
N ALA A 62 12.58 2.68 -4.90
CA ALA A 62 11.54 3.71 -4.93
C ALA A 62 10.38 3.32 -5.86
N LEU A 63 10.69 2.78 -7.03
CA LEU A 63 9.67 2.35 -8.00
C LEU A 63 8.87 1.14 -7.49
N GLY A 64 9.56 0.14 -6.91
CA GLY A 64 8.90 -1.01 -6.28
C GLY A 64 7.98 -0.60 -5.13
N HIS A 65 8.43 0.35 -4.30
CA HIS A 65 7.63 0.88 -3.19
C HIS A 65 6.38 1.63 -3.69
N ALA A 66 6.50 2.45 -4.74
CA ALA A 66 5.37 3.18 -5.30
C ALA A 66 4.29 2.22 -5.84
N VAL A 67 4.69 1.19 -6.60
CA VAL A 67 3.77 0.16 -7.12
C VAL A 67 3.12 -0.62 -5.99
N GLU A 68 3.89 -1.04 -4.98
CA GLU A 68 3.39 -1.75 -3.80
C GLU A 68 2.33 -0.92 -3.05
N THR A 69 2.60 0.37 -2.81
CA THR A 69 1.66 1.27 -2.14
C THR A 69 0.37 1.44 -2.93
N ALA A 70 0.46 1.62 -4.25
CA ALA A 70 -0.72 1.73 -5.10
C ALA A 70 -1.59 0.47 -5.05
N LEU A 71 -0.97 -0.69 -5.10
CA LEU A 71 -1.69 -1.97 -5.02
C LEU A 71 -2.30 -2.23 -3.64
N GLN A 72 -1.66 -1.76 -2.55
CA GLN A 72 -2.25 -1.82 -1.21
C GLN A 72 -3.56 -1.05 -1.14
N GLU A 73 -3.61 0.16 -1.70
CA GLU A 73 -4.83 0.98 -1.74
C GLU A 73 -5.93 0.31 -2.59
N VAL A 74 -5.56 -0.31 -3.72
CA VAL A 74 -6.51 -1.08 -4.54
C VAL A 74 -7.06 -2.28 -3.76
N LEU A 75 -6.19 -3.07 -3.13
CA LEU A 75 -6.58 -4.26 -2.36
C LEU A 75 -7.38 -3.91 -1.11
N ALA A 76 -7.13 -2.74 -0.50
CA ALA A 76 -7.92 -2.20 0.61
C ALA A 76 -9.28 -1.65 0.15
N GLY A 77 -9.54 -1.55 -1.16
CA GLY A 77 -10.77 -1.00 -1.72
C GLY A 77 -10.84 0.54 -1.70
N SER A 78 -9.73 1.21 -1.38
CA SER A 78 -9.60 2.68 -1.39
C SER A 78 -9.44 3.22 -2.80
N ALA A 79 -8.90 2.42 -3.72
CA ALA A 79 -8.72 2.73 -5.12
C ALA A 79 -9.28 1.61 -6.02
N VAL A 80 -9.50 1.91 -7.28
CA VAL A 80 -10.01 0.95 -8.29
C VAL A 80 -8.98 0.82 -9.40
N THR A 81 -8.75 -0.40 -9.86
CA THR A 81 -7.90 -0.66 -11.01
C THR A 81 -8.61 -0.18 -12.28
N THR A 82 -7.97 0.72 -13.00
CA THR A 82 -8.43 1.24 -14.29
C THR A 82 -7.46 0.83 -15.40
N ARG A 83 -7.87 1.02 -16.66
CA ARG A 83 -6.96 0.81 -17.80
C ARG A 83 -5.70 1.68 -17.68
N ASP A 84 -5.85 2.93 -17.21
CA ASP A 84 -4.73 3.87 -17.07
C ASP A 84 -3.79 3.44 -15.95
N SER A 85 -4.32 2.91 -14.83
CA SER A 85 -3.48 2.38 -13.76
C SER A 85 -2.72 1.12 -14.19
N LEU A 86 -3.34 0.22 -14.96
CA LEU A 86 -2.67 -0.96 -15.50
C LEU A 86 -1.57 -0.56 -16.49
N ALA A 87 -1.83 0.40 -17.38
CA ALA A 87 -0.82 0.94 -18.29
C ALA A 87 0.36 1.55 -17.51
N LEU A 88 0.09 2.30 -16.44
CA LEU A 88 1.13 2.88 -15.60
C LEU A 88 1.96 1.80 -14.88
N PHE A 89 1.36 0.72 -14.40
CA PHE A 89 2.10 -0.41 -13.83
C PHE A 89 2.97 -1.12 -14.88
N ALA A 90 2.49 -1.24 -16.12
CA ALA A 90 3.29 -1.78 -17.22
C ALA A 90 4.49 -0.86 -17.55
N GLU A 91 4.32 0.46 -17.54
CA GLU A 91 5.42 1.43 -17.68
C GLU A 91 6.44 1.30 -16.53
N CYS A 92 5.97 1.12 -15.29
CA CYS A 92 6.85 0.88 -14.14
C CYS A 92 7.66 -0.41 -14.31
N ARG A 93 7.02 -1.50 -14.74
CA ARG A 93 7.70 -2.76 -15.07
C ARG A 93 8.79 -2.55 -16.12
N ALA A 94 8.47 -1.81 -17.20
CA ALA A 94 9.43 -1.51 -18.25
C ALA A 94 10.64 -0.69 -17.75
N ALA A 95 10.42 0.27 -16.86
CA ALA A 95 11.48 1.04 -16.23
C ALA A 95 12.36 0.16 -15.30
N MET A 96 11.75 -0.75 -14.51
CA MET A 96 12.50 -1.73 -13.71
C MET A 96 13.38 -2.63 -14.59
N GLN A 97 12.85 -3.08 -15.74
CA GLN A 97 13.61 -3.85 -16.73
C GLN A 97 14.77 -3.03 -17.32
N ALA A 98 14.57 -1.74 -17.59
CA ALA A 98 15.62 -0.85 -18.10
C ALA A 98 16.75 -0.69 -17.07
N ILE A 99 16.42 -0.56 -15.77
CA ILE A 99 17.39 -0.51 -14.67
C ILE A 99 18.21 -1.80 -14.63
N GLY A 100 17.56 -2.97 -14.70
CA GLY A 100 18.25 -4.25 -14.74
C GLY A 100 19.18 -4.40 -15.96
N ASN A 101 18.73 -3.93 -17.13
CA ASN A 101 19.54 -3.95 -18.35
C ASN A 101 20.74 -3.01 -18.26
N SER A 102 20.61 -1.82 -17.65
CA SER A 102 21.70 -0.90 -17.38
C SER A 102 22.76 -1.57 -16.50
N LEU A 103 22.32 -2.20 -15.39
CA LEU A 103 23.21 -2.94 -14.50
C LEU A 103 23.94 -4.09 -15.23
N ARG A 104 23.25 -4.82 -16.09
CA ARG A 104 23.86 -5.91 -16.91
C ARG A 104 24.94 -5.41 -17.84
N ARG A 105 24.80 -4.20 -18.40
CA ARG A 105 25.78 -3.56 -19.27
C ARG A 105 26.92 -2.89 -18.50
N GLY A 106 26.85 -2.85 -17.15
CA GLY A 106 27.81 -2.13 -16.31
C GLY A 106 27.68 -0.61 -16.42
N GLU A 107 26.51 -0.12 -16.82
CA GLU A 107 26.15 1.29 -16.85
C GLU A 107 25.58 1.70 -15.49
N ASP A 108 25.47 3.01 -15.23
CA ASP A 108 24.90 3.51 -13.99
C ASP A 108 23.36 3.33 -13.99
N PRO A 109 22.82 2.44 -13.13
CA PRO A 109 21.38 2.25 -13.04
C PRO A 109 20.64 3.51 -12.55
N ALA A 110 21.31 4.39 -11.80
CA ALA A 110 20.73 5.62 -11.26
C ALA A 110 20.44 6.67 -12.36
N ALA A 111 21.05 6.51 -13.55
CA ALA A 111 20.77 7.36 -14.69
C ALA A 111 19.36 7.15 -15.31
N ILE A 112 18.69 6.04 -14.96
CA ILE A 112 17.30 5.81 -15.40
C ILE A 112 16.37 6.68 -14.56
N GLU A 113 15.72 7.65 -15.23
CA GLU A 113 14.80 8.59 -14.61
C GLU A 113 13.45 7.89 -14.29
N ILE A 114 13.02 7.93 -13.03
CA ILE A 114 11.80 7.27 -12.55
C ILE A 114 10.81 8.25 -11.90
N ARG A 115 11.22 9.51 -11.66
CA ARG A 115 10.44 10.49 -10.91
C ARG A 115 9.06 10.71 -11.52
N SER A 116 9.01 10.84 -12.83
CA SER A 116 7.74 10.99 -13.56
C SER A 116 6.77 9.82 -13.29
N LEU A 117 7.27 8.58 -13.19
CA LEU A 117 6.44 7.41 -12.91
C LEU A 117 5.95 7.40 -11.46
N THR A 118 6.83 7.68 -10.50
CA THR A 118 6.45 7.75 -9.08
C THR A 118 5.46 8.87 -8.80
N ASP A 119 5.64 10.04 -9.42
CA ASP A 119 4.71 11.17 -9.29
C ASP A 119 3.33 10.82 -9.90
N ARG A 120 3.29 10.16 -11.06
CA ARG A 120 2.03 9.71 -11.69
C ARG A 120 1.31 8.65 -10.84
N ILE A 121 2.03 7.71 -10.21
CA ILE A 121 1.43 6.77 -9.26
C ILE A 121 0.83 7.52 -8.07
N GLN A 122 1.52 8.52 -7.53
CA GLN A 122 1.02 9.30 -6.41
C GLN A 122 -0.22 10.11 -6.79
N ILE A 123 -0.25 10.70 -7.99
CA ILE A 123 -1.44 11.38 -8.51
C ILE A 123 -2.61 10.41 -8.66
N LEU A 124 -2.35 9.21 -9.19
CA LEU A 124 -3.37 8.16 -9.32
C LEU A 124 -4.03 7.80 -7.97
N LEU A 125 -3.27 7.82 -6.88
CA LEU A 125 -3.78 7.58 -5.53
C LEU A 125 -4.56 8.77 -4.96
N LEU A 126 -4.24 9.99 -5.39
CA LEU A 126 -4.89 11.22 -4.92
C LEU A 126 -6.17 11.56 -5.70
N GLU A 127 -6.32 11.06 -6.92
CA GLU A 127 -7.54 11.28 -7.68
C GLU A 127 -8.71 10.53 -7.04
N PRO A 128 -9.80 11.25 -6.64
CA PRO A 128 -11.00 10.57 -6.22
C PRO A 128 -11.53 9.79 -7.43
N GLN A 129 -11.32 8.49 -7.44
CA GLN A 129 -11.75 7.60 -8.51
C GLN A 129 -13.26 7.81 -8.72
N GLN A 130 -13.64 8.42 -9.83
CA GLN A 130 -15.03 8.53 -10.24
C GLN A 130 -15.53 7.11 -10.48
N ARG A 131 -16.18 6.55 -9.45
CA ARG A 131 -16.95 5.32 -9.60
C ARG A 131 -17.96 5.59 -10.69
N THR A 132 -17.84 4.87 -11.81
CA THR A 132 -18.84 4.90 -12.87
C THR A 132 -20.22 4.65 -12.26
N ALA A 133 -21.20 5.46 -12.61
CA ALA A 133 -22.53 5.56 -12.01
C ALA A 133 -23.39 4.26 -12.08
N GLY A 134 -22.80 3.12 -12.35
CA GLY A 134 -23.46 1.80 -12.42
C GLY A 134 -23.29 0.91 -11.17
N ASP A 135 -22.40 1.23 -10.25
CA ASP A 135 -22.07 0.40 -9.07
C ASP A 135 -22.37 1.10 -7.73
N VAL A 136 -23.40 1.95 -7.69
CA VAL A 136 -23.94 2.46 -6.42
C VAL A 136 -24.79 1.38 -5.76
N ALA A 137 -24.17 0.26 -5.41
CA ALA A 137 -24.67 -0.55 -4.31
C ALA A 137 -24.41 0.25 -3.04
N ALA A 138 -25.48 0.70 -2.39
CA ALA A 138 -25.51 1.59 -1.25
C ALA A 138 -24.27 1.43 -0.34
N GLU A 139 -23.39 2.42 -0.34
CA GLU A 139 -22.32 2.54 0.68
C GLU A 139 -23.01 2.66 2.03
N THR A 140 -23.07 1.57 2.75
CA THR A 140 -23.54 1.63 4.12
C THR A 140 -22.38 2.16 4.97
N LEU A 141 -22.34 3.49 5.10
CA LEU A 141 -21.49 4.13 6.10
C LEU A 141 -21.95 3.62 7.47
N ARG A 142 -21.12 2.90 8.17
CA ARG A 142 -21.42 2.45 9.52
C ARG A 142 -20.58 3.21 10.50
N GLU A 143 -21.21 3.66 11.56
CA GLU A 143 -20.54 4.14 12.75
C GLU A 143 -20.18 2.93 13.60
N LEU A 144 -18.90 2.81 13.94
CA LEU A 144 -18.40 1.79 14.84
C LEU A 144 -17.90 2.47 16.11
N THR A 145 -18.38 2.02 17.25
CA THR A 145 -17.86 2.44 18.55
C THR A 145 -16.85 1.41 19.02
N ILE A 146 -15.63 1.83 19.27
CA ILE A 146 -14.55 0.99 19.79
C ILE A 146 -14.19 1.48 21.19
N THR A 147 -14.23 0.60 22.16
CA THR A 147 -13.75 0.87 23.50
C THR A 147 -12.43 0.15 23.72
N LEU A 148 -11.39 0.90 24.05
CA LEU A 148 -10.07 0.36 24.38
C LEU A 148 -9.81 0.54 25.88
N HIS A 149 -9.22 -0.48 26.49
CA HIS A 149 -8.75 -0.42 27.85
C HIS A 149 -7.22 -0.44 27.88
N ILE A 150 -6.61 0.61 28.43
CA ILE A 150 -5.17 0.66 28.63
C ILE A 150 -4.84 0.03 29.98
N SER A 151 -3.97 -0.98 29.97
CA SER A 151 -3.54 -1.66 31.20
C SER A 151 -3.02 -0.68 32.24
N ARG A 152 -3.36 -0.93 33.52
CA ARG A 152 -2.82 -0.15 34.64
C ARG A 152 -1.30 -0.28 34.81
N SER A 153 -0.70 -1.36 34.29
CA SER A 153 0.76 -1.56 34.27
C SER A 153 1.49 -0.73 33.22
N GLU A 154 0.74 -0.08 32.30
CA GLU A 154 1.35 0.75 31.25
C GLU A 154 1.89 2.06 31.85
N LEU A 155 3.19 2.31 31.64
CA LEU A 155 3.90 3.48 32.16
C LEU A 155 3.58 4.77 31.42
N ALA A 156 3.14 4.68 30.14
CA ALA A 156 2.86 5.83 29.27
C ALA A 156 1.48 5.69 28.61
N PRO A 157 0.38 5.86 29.36
CA PRO A 157 -0.98 5.64 28.85
C PRO A 157 -1.36 6.62 27.73
N SER A 158 -0.89 7.87 27.75
CA SER A 158 -1.11 8.87 26.68
C SER A 158 -0.45 8.46 25.36
N VAL A 159 0.75 7.91 25.42
CA VAL A 159 1.44 7.40 24.23
C VAL A 159 0.69 6.22 23.61
N ARG A 160 0.15 5.32 24.44
CA ARG A 160 -0.68 4.20 23.98
C ARG A 160 -1.99 4.67 23.36
N ALA A 161 -2.62 5.69 23.94
CA ALA A 161 -3.81 6.32 23.39
C ALA A 161 -3.54 6.91 22.01
N PHE A 162 -2.44 7.65 21.85
CA PHE A 162 -2.02 8.22 20.57
C PHE A 162 -1.72 7.15 19.52
N LEU A 163 -1.02 6.08 19.87
CA LEU A 163 -0.76 4.97 18.95
C LEU A 163 -2.05 4.27 18.53
N ALA A 164 -3.00 4.09 19.44
CA ALA A 164 -4.30 3.51 19.12
C ALA A 164 -5.10 4.40 18.16
N GLU A 165 -5.10 5.72 18.38
CA GLU A 165 -5.73 6.69 17.49
C GLU A 165 -5.14 6.65 16.09
N THR A 166 -3.80 6.68 15.98
CA THR A 166 -3.08 6.61 14.71
C THR A 166 -3.44 5.34 13.93
N ARG A 167 -3.50 4.20 14.63
CA ARG A 167 -3.91 2.92 14.03
C ARG A 167 -5.37 2.89 13.61
N LEU A 168 -6.27 3.46 14.40
CA LEU A 168 -7.69 3.51 14.07
C LEU A 168 -7.99 4.45 12.90
N ALA A 169 -7.22 5.53 12.76
CA ALA A 169 -7.33 6.44 11.62
C ALA A 169 -6.99 5.79 10.27
N GLU A 170 -6.21 4.71 10.28
CA GLU A 170 -5.94 3.90 9.08
C GLU A 170 -7.19 3.16 8.55
N PHE A 171 -8.18 2.88 9.41
CA PHE A 171 -9.39 2.13 9.07
C PHE A 171 -10.60 2.99 8.76
N GLY A 172 -10.58 4.27 9.13
CA GLY A 172 -11.71 5.16 8.91
C GLY A 172 -11.55 6.54 9.52
N THR A 173 -12.56 7.39 9.35
CA THR A 173 -12.55 8.72 9.94
C THR A 173 -12.99 8.65 11.40
N ILE A 174 -12.17 9.13 12.33
CA ILE A 174 -12.53 9.25 13.75
C ILE A 174 -13.48 10.45 13.88
N LEU A 175 -14.72 10.18 14.27
CA LEU A 175 -15.76 11.21 14.49
C LEU A 175 -15.70 11.77 15.90
N ARG A 176 -15.34 10.92 16.87
CA ARG A 176 -15.33 11.27 18.30
C ARG A 176 -14.29 10.44 19.02
N LYS A 177 -13.61 11.08 19.99
CA LYS A 177 -12.68 10.44 20.91
C LYS A 177 -12.99 10.92 22.33
N GLU A 178 -13.10 10.00 23.27
CA GLU A 178 -13.28 10.29 24.70
C GLU A 178 -12.37 9.39 25.54
N PRO A 179 -11.65 9.98 26.50
CA PRO A 179 -11.47 11.40 26.74
C PRO A 179 -10.64 12.09 25.62
N GLY A 180 -10.82 13.41 25.49
CA GLY A 180 -10.03 14.24 24.59
C GLY A 180 -8.55 14.34 25.00
N ASP A 181 -7.70 14.91 24.12
CA ASP A 181 -6.24 14.95 24.33
C ASP A 181 -5.83 15.61 25.65
N ASP A 182 -6.44 16.71 26.01
CA ASP A 182 -6.15 17.45 27.25
C ASP A 182 -6.41 16.60 28.51
N ALA A 183 -7.40 15.72 28.45
CA ALA A 183 -7.74 14.84 29.56
C ALA A 183 -6.82 13.62 29.67
N LEU A 184 -6.21 13.17 28.57
CA LEU A 184 -5.27 12.04 28.55
C LEU A 184 -3.97 12.36 29.30
N GLU A 185 -3.56 13.63 29.32
CA GLU A 185 -2.36 14.10 30.02
C GLU A 185 -2.62 14.36 31.52
N SER A 186 -3.88 14.28 31.95
CA SER A 186 -4.24 14.56 33.34
C SER A 186 -3.87 13.42 34.28
N PRO A 187 -3.46 13.73 35.55
CA PRO A 187 -3.25 12.71 36.58
C PRO A 187 -4.51 11.90 36.86
N GLN A 188 -5.68 12.46 36.62
CA GLN A 188 -6.98 11.81 36.84
C GLN A 188 -7.19 10.67 35.83
N PHE A 189 -6.78 10.82 34.56
CA PHE A 189 -6.81 9.72 33.59
C PHE A 189 -5.88 8.59 33.99
N ALA A 190 -4.69 8.91 34.50
CA ALA A 190 -3.73 7.91 34.96
C ALA A 190 -4.28 7.09 36.17
N ALA A 191 -5.13 7.69 36.97
CA ALA A 191 -5.78 7.05 38.15
C ALA A 191 -7.13 6.37 37.84
N SER A 192 -7.73 6.65 36.68
CA SER A 192 -9.02 6.11 36.23
C SER A 192 -8.93 4.68 35.69
N ASP A 193 -10.03 4.16 35.19
CA ASP A 193 -10.10 2.88 34.48
C ASP A 193 -9.39 2.88 33.12
N ARG A 194 -8.81 4.03 32.71
CA ARG A 194 -8.06 4.21 31.45
C ARG A 194 -8.80 3.68 30.24
N GLN A 195 -10.07 4.00 30.17
CA GLN A 195 -10.96 3.64 29.09
C GLN A 195 -10.91 4.73 28.02
N LEU A 196 -10.78 4.32 26.76
CA LEU A 196 -10.83 5.18 25.58
C LEU A 196 -11.99 4.75 24.70
N LEU A 197 -12.85 5.68 24.36
CA LEU A 197 -13.95 5.48 23.41
C LEU A 197 -13.62 6.19 22.10
N PHE A 198 -13.66 5.45 21.01
CA PHE A 198 -13.58 6.00 19.67
C PHE A 198 -14.85 5.71 18.90
N VAL A 199 -15.39 6.73 18.21
CA VAL A 199 -16.46 6.56 17.25
C VAL A 199 -15.86 6.78 15.87
N LEU A 200 -15.84 5.72 15.05
CA LEU A 200 -15.28 5.74 13.70
C LEU A 200 -16.38 5.64 12.67
N LYS A 201 -16.22 6.41 11.58
CA LYS A 201 -17.00 6.24 10.37
C LYS A 201 -16.24 5.34 9.42
N LEU A 202 -16.68 4.10 9.27
CA LEU A 202 -16.06 3.10 8.42
C LEU A 202 -16.75 3.08 7.06
N ARG A 203 -15.95 2.96 6.00
CA ARG A 203 -16.40 2.55 4.68
C ARG A 203 -16.40 1.03 4.61
N LEU A 204 -17.56 0.40 4.76
CA LEU A 204 -17.67 -1.04 4.55
C LEU A 204 -17.97 -1.31 3.09
N THR A 205 -16.97 -1.79 2.34
CA THR A 205 -17.21 -2.47 1.09
C THR A 205 -17.76 -3.87 1.40
N ARG A 206 -18.98 -4.20 0.94
CA ARG A 206 -19.49 -5.56 1.07
C ARG A 206 -18.57 -6.52 0.31
N PRO A 207 -18.06 -7.59 0.92
CA PRO A 207 -17.44 -8.65 0.16
C PRO A 207 -18.50 -9.23 -0.78
N ARG A 208 -18.21 -9.28 -2.07
CA ARG A 208 -19.04 -10.01 -3.04
C ARG A 208 -18.82 -11.51 -2.77
N TYR A 209 -19.63 -12.10 -1.92
CA TYR A 209 -19.78 -13.55 -1.93
C TYR A 209 -20.51 -13.89 -3.25
N GLY A 210 -19.78 -14.51 -4.18
CA GLY A 210 -20.37 -15.11 -5.36
C GLY A 210 -21.46 -16.09 -4.89
N LYS A 211 -22.64 -15.97 -5.51
CA LYS A 211 -23.66 -17.01 -5.36
C LYS A 211 -23.07 -18.31 -5.91
N ILE A 212 -23.06 -19.32 -5.05
CA ILE A 212 -22.83 -20.73 -5.40
C ILE A 212 -23.90 -21.14 -6.42
#